data_fe899329e59d0ac857a997c8843146df
#
_entry.id   fe899329e59d0ac857a997c8843146df
#
_cell.length_a   1.000
_cell.length_b   1.000
_cell.length_c   1.000
_cell.angle_alpha   90.00
_cell.angle_beta   90.00
_cell.angle_gamma   90.00
#
_symmetry.space_group_name_H-M   'P 1'
#
loop_
_entity.id
_entity.type
_entity.pdbx_description
1 polymer ?
#
loop_
_entity_poly.entity_id
_entity_poly.type
_entity_poly.pdbx_seq_one_letter_code
_entity_poly.pdbx_strand_id
1 'polypeptide(L)'
;MDSIFCYLNTDIPDTSSGLLQGRKITTQPNIPVAGWSAEAGSQALAGFKALEDAAVVSRLTKNGAKITGATHMSEFGFGLAGSTAGLAIAQKEADAELMLDLAGEARLAAARAGVWGFKPSYGLVPRVGITGLIPSMEACGILGKTPGDIRAVLQAVAGPDERDFSQPDQAPPDFSTDGAEPEKITLGIIDEAANALPAKDRDAFKNEMDELKKAGFRVKTLSWPDYLLCLTVHRIIGSVEASSCAGRYDSVRYGKRAPGAKNWNEMYLQSRGASFGTLLKSYLIQGAFFQFERYAAYENACRIRARLVKDAERLATQADVLVFPVQNAAASDVPETLADLYKQFAHTAQANITGCPALCVPPLATNRIALQLVGFQNADARVITLGEHLDGQRKGGN
;
A
#
# COMPACT_ATOMS: atom_id res chain seq x y z
N MET A 1 27.05 2.42 4.35
CA MET A 1 25.65 2.68 3.97
C MET A 1 25.12 1.37 3.45
N ASP A 2 24.07 0.86 4.06
CA ASP A 2 23.41 -0.36 3.56
C ASP A 2 22.86 -0.06 2.16
N SER A 3 22.99 -1.04 1.25
CA SER A 3 22.50 -0.88 -0.13
C SER A 3 20.99 -0.62 -0.14
N ILE A 4 20.50 0.27 -1.00
CA ILE A 4 19.05 0.48 -1.21
C ILE A 4 18.42 -0.81 -1.78
N PHE A 5 19.18 -1.54 -2.57
CA PHE A 5 18.72 -2.73 -3.29
C PHE A 5 19.16 -4.00 -2.60
N CYS A 6 18.24 -4.93 -2.41
CA CYS A 6 18.55 -6.33 -2.13
C CYS A 6 18.92 -7.12 -3.39
N TYR A 7 18.50 -6.63 -4.56
CA TYR A 7 18.90 -7.14 -5.87
C TYR A 7 18.99 -5.98 -6.88
N LEU A 8 20.09 -5.92 -7.63
CA LEU A 8 20.28 -4.96 -8.70
C LEU A 8 20.44 -5.72 -10.03
N ASN A 9 19.63 -5.36 -11.02
CA ASN A 9 19.74 -5.94 -12.37
C ASN A 9 20.78 -5.18 -13.17
N THR A 10 21.85 -5.86 -13.57
CA THR A 10 22.94 -5.30 -14.39
C THR A 10 22.79 -5.62 -15.87
N ASP A 11 21.93 -6.58 -16.21
CA ASP A 11 21.68 -7.02 -17.59
C ASP A 11 20.21 -6.70 -17.95
N ILE A 12 19.97 -5.43 -18.28
CA ILE A 12 18.64 -4.94 -18.62
C ILE A 12 18.52 -4.94 -20.13
N PRO A 13 17.70 -5.85 -20.72
CA PRO A 13 17.51 -5.89 -22.16
C PRO A 13 16.89 -4.55 -22.66
N ASP A 14 17.19 -4.19 -23.89
CA ASP A 14 16.47 -3.11 -24.55
C ASP A 14 15.00 -3.49 -24.70
N THR A 15 14.16 -2.64 -24.13
CA THR A 15 12.73 -2.90 -24.06
C THR A 15 12.02 -2.41 -25.31
N SER A 16 10.89 -3.08 -25.63
CA SER A 16 9.96 -2.67 -26.69
C SER A 16 9.48 -1.22 -26.54
N SER A 17 9.01 -0.62 -27.60
CA SER A 17 8.30 0.67 -27.56
C SER A 17 7.00 0.53 -26.75
N GLY A 18 6.62 1.55 -26.00
CA GLY A 18 5.39 1.56 -25.24
C GLY A 18 5.28 2.78 -24.31
N LEU A 19 4.20 2.83 -23.55
CA LEU A 19 3.88 3.95 -22.65
C LEU A 19 5.00 4.25 -21.63
N LEU A 20 5.76 3.22 -21.23
CA LEU A 20 6.82 3.31 -20.23
C LEU A 20 8.21 3.17 -20.83
N GLN A 21 8.38 3.41 -22.14
CA GLN A 21 9.65 3.23 -22.82
C GLN A 21 10.80 3.93 -22.09
N GLY A 22 11.81 3.14 -21.71
CA GLY A 22 13.02 3.60 -21.04
C GLY A 22 12.84 3.96 -19.56
N ARG A 23 11.64 3.94 -19.00
CA ARG A 23 11.40 4.18 -17.57
C ARG A 23 12.03 3.08 -16.74
N LYS A 24 12.77 3.48 -15.70
CA LYS A 24 13.39 2.58 -14.72
C LYS A 24 12.41 2.33 -13.58
N ILE A 25 12.03 1.09 -13.38
CA ILE A 25 11.08 0.69 -12.34
C ILE A 25 11.73 -0.33 -11.42
N THR A 26 11.56 -0.14 -10.11
CA THR A 26 11.96 -1.11 -9.09
C THR A 26 10.75 -1.85 -8.53
N THR A 27 10.99 -3.00 -7.92
CA THR A 27 9.98 -3.81 -7.25
C THR A 27 10.43 -4.16 -5.84
N GLN A 28 9.64 -5.00 -5.17
CA GLN A 28 10.05 -5.66 -3.93
C GLN A 28 10.06 -7.18 -4.11
N PRO A 29 10.81 -7.96 -3.29
CA PRO A 29 10.91 -9.42 -3.43
C PRO A 29 9.60 -10.21 -3.30
N ASN A 30 8.50 -9.57 -2.95
CA ASN A 30 7.16 -10.17 -2.97
C ASN A 30 6.38 -9.89 -4.27
N ILE A 31 6.98 -9.15 -5.20
CA ILE A 31 6.48 -8.94 -6.58
C ILE A 31 7.47 -9.64 -7.52
N PRO A 32 7.24 -10.91 -7.85
CA PRO A 32 8.18 -11.75 -8.56
C PRO A 32 8.59 -11.23 -9.93
N VAL A 33 9.90 -11.26 -10.18
CA VAL A 33 10.52 -11.12 -11.49
C VAL A 33 11.22 -12.45 -11.79
N ALA A 34 10.97 -13.05 -12.94
CA ALA A 34 11.48 -14.39 -13.30
C ALA A 34 13.00 -14.48 -13.08
N GLY A 35 13.43 -15.52 -12.39
CA GLY A 35 14.84 -15.78 -12.07
C GLY A 35 15.40 -15.01 -10.87
N TRP A 36 14.71 -13.99 -10.36
CA TRP A 36 15.16 -13.23 -9.18
C TRP A 36 14.77 -13.92 -7.88
N SER A 37 15.43 -13.52 -6.78
CA SER A 37 15.00 -13.91 -5.44
C SER A 37 13.61 -13.36 -5.14
N ALA A 38 12.70 -14.24 -4.72
CA ALA A 38 11.30 -13.90 -4.38
C ALA A 38 10.98 -14.34 -2.94
N GLU A 39 11.87 -13.97 -2.02
CA GLU A 39 11.81 -14.39 -0.61
C GLU A 39 10.82 -13.60 0.24
N ALA A 40 10.19 -12.56 -0.32
CA ALA A 40 9.22 -11.69 0.38
C ALA A 40 9.71 -11.19 1.76
N GLY A 41 11.02 -10.97 1.93
CA GLY A 41 11.63 -10.56 3.19
C GLY A 41 11.53 -11.59 4.33
N SER A 42 11.18 -12.85 4.04
CA SER A 42 10.92 -13.88 5.04
C SER A 42 11.82 -15.11 4.89
N GLN A 43 12.30 -15.63 6.03
CA GLN A 43 12.99 -16.91 6.08
C GLN A 43 12.10 -18.09 5.64
N ALA A 44 10.77 -17.90 5.66
CA ALA A 44 9.82 -18.89 5.14
C ALA A 44 10.03 -19.20 3.67
N LEU A 45 10.57 -18.27 2.89
CA LEU A 45 10.85 -18.40 1.46
C LEU A 45 12.34 -18.31 1.13
N ALA A 46 13.23 -18.47 2.12
CA ALA A 46 14.67 -18.34 1.92
C ALA A 46 15.19 -19.26 0.79
N GLY A 47 15.87 -18.66 -0.20
CA GLY A 47 16.42 -19.34 -1.39
C GLY A 47 15.40 -19.56 -2.50
N PHE A 48 14.14 -19.09 -2.34
CA PHE A 48 13.15 -19.20 -3.41
C PHE A 48 13.44 -18.20 -4.53
N LYS A 49 13.47 -18.69 -5.76
CA LYS A 49 13.56 -17.88 -6.98
C LYS A 49 12.26 -17.95 -7.76
N ALA A 50 11.81 -16.81 -8.25
CA ALA A 50 10.61 -16.73 -9.07
C ALA A 50 10.76 -17.53 -10.36
N LEU A 51 9.76 -18.34 -10.69
CA LEU A 51 9.72 -19.12 -11.93
C LEU A 51 9.16 -18.30 -13.10
N GLU A 52 8.32 -17.33 -12.80
CA GLU A 52 7.67 -16.44 -13.77
C GLU A 52 7.49 -15.03 -13.19
N ASP A 53 7.25 -14.06 -14.06
CA ASP A 53 6.93 -12.71 -13.68
C ASP A 53 5.54 -12.63 -13.05
N ALA A 54 5.37 -11.78 -12.03
CA ALA A 54 4.04 -11.32 -11.64
C ALA A 54 3.33 -10.64 -12.82
N ALA A 55 2.00 -10.69 -12.87
CA ALA A 55 1.22 -10.07 -13.94
C ALA A 55 1.57 -8.59 -14.15
N VAL A 56 1.75 -7.84 -13.07
CA VAL A 56 2.16 -6.43 -13.12
C VAL A 56 3.54 -6.24 -13.76
N VAL A 57 4.50 -7.10 -13.47
CA VAL A 57 5.85 -7.06 -14.06
C VAL A 57 5.78 -7.33 -15.55
N SER A 58 5.07 -8.39 -15.97
CA SER A 58 4.86 -8.71 -17.38
C SER A 58 4.18 -7.56 -18.14
N ARG A 59 3.23 -6.86 -17.51
CA ARG A 59 2.57 -5.68 -18.12
C ARG A 59 3.51 -4.49 -18.24
N LEU A 60 4.33 -4.23 -17.23
CA LEU A 60 5.33 -3.16 -17.27
C LEU A 60 6.33 -3.38 -18.40
N THR A 61 6.92 -4.58 -18.49
CA THR A 61 7.92 -4.90 -19.52
C THR A 61 7.33 -4.86 -20.93
N LYS A 62 6.10 -5.33 -21.13
CA LYS A 62 5.35 -5.20 -22.41
C LYS A 62 5.12 -3.75 -22.82
N ASN A 63 5.02 -2.84 -21.86
CA ASN A 63 4.88 -1.39 -22.07
C ASN A 63 6.22 -0.65 -22.13
N GLY A 64 7.35 -1.36 -22.22
CA GLY A 64 8.67 -0.77 -22.44
C GLY A 64 9.41 -0.35 -21.17
N ALA A 65 8.92 -0.69 -19.98
CA ALA A 65 9.62 -0.42 -18.72
C ALA A 65 10.87 -1.29 -18.56
N LYS A 66 11.89 -0.73 -17.92
CA LYS A 66 13.13 -1.41 -17.52
C LYS A 66 13.04 -1.75 -16.03
N ILE A 67 12.98 -3.05 -15.67
CA ILE A 67 13.00 -3.47 -14.26
C ILE A 67 14.45 -3.50 -13.78
N THR A 68 14.83 -2.52 -12.94
CA THR A 68 16.23 -2.24 -12.61
C THR A 68 16.71 -2.89 -11.33
N GLY A 69 15.80 -3.30 -10.44
CA GLY A 69 16.19 -3.94 -9.18
C GLY A 69 15.02 -4.16 -8.23
N ALA A 70 15.32 -4.75 -7.09
CA ALA A 70 14.39 -4.91 -5.99
C ALA A 70 14.93 -4.22 -4.73
N THR A 71 14.09 -3.43 -4.05
CA THR A 71 14.41 -2.74 -2.80
C THR A 71 14.20 -3.67 -1.60
N HIS A 72 14.82 -3.35 -0.45
CA HIS A 72 14.55 -4.08 0.77
C HIS A 72 13.11 -3.87 1.26
N MET A 73 12.55 -4.90 1.87
CA MET A 73 11.19 -4.88 2.41
C MET A 73 11.12 -5.54 3.79
N SER A 74 10.09 -5.20 4.55
CA SER A 74 9.70 -5.93 5.75
C SER A 74 9.13 -7.31 5.40
N GLU A 75 9.06 -8.19 6.38
CA GLU A 75 8.56 -9.56 6.19
C GLU A 75 7.13 -9.56 5.62
N PHE A 76 6.93 -10.13 4.42
CA PHE A 76 5.70 -10.13 3.62
C PHE A 76 5.10 -8.74 3.37
N GLY A 77 5.91 -7.69 3.44
CA GLY A 77 5.43 -6.31 3.30
C GLY A 77 4.66 -5.78 4.50
N PHE A 78 4.67 -6.48 5.65
CA PHE A 78 3.93 -6.07 6.84
C PHE A 78 4.68 -5.01 7.64
N GLY A 79 4.28 -3.77 7.49
CA GLY A 79 4.97 -2.60 8.01
C GLY A 79 6.16 -2.16 7.13
N LEU A 80 7.02 -1.30 7.68
CA LEU A 80 8.15 -0.71 6.96
C LEU A 80 9.51 -0.90 7.66
N ALA A 81 9.62 -1.78 8.65
CA ALA A 81 10.88 -2.05 9.33
C ALA A 81 11.90 -2.64 8.34
N GLY A 82 13.04 -1.97 8.18
CA GLY A 82 14.09 -2.37 7.23
C GLY A 82 13.76 -2.14 5.74
N SER A 83 12.62 -1.53 5.42
CA SER A 83 12.25 -1.22 4.05
C SER A 83 13.02 0.01 3.54
N THR A 84 13.50 -0.08 2.31
CA THR A 84 14.13 1.02 1.56
C THR A 84 13.23 1.55 0.43
N ALA A 85 11.95 1.22 0.46
CA ALA A 85 10.99 1.65 -0.54
C ALA A 85 10.96 3.18 -0.71
N GLY A 86 10.92 3.64 -1.95
CA GLY A 86 10.94 5.04 -2.36
C GLY A 86 12.33 5.69 -2.39
N LEU A 87 13.35 5.11 -1.74
CA LEU A 87 14.68 5.71 -1.70
C LEU A 87 15.36 5.75 -3.08
N ALA A 88 15.16 4.73 -3.92
CA ALA A 88 15.67 4.70 -5.27
C ALA A 88 15.11 5.86 -6.12
N ILE A 89 13.84 6.20 -5.92
CA ILE A 89 13.19 7.34 -6.59
C ILE A 89 13.75 8.67 -6.05
N ALA A 90 13.85 8.80 -4.73
CA ALA A 90 14.40 10.00 -4.09
C ALA A 90 15.86 10.29 -4.53
N GLN A 91 16.65 9.24 -4.75
CA GLN A 91 18.04 9.31 -5.23
C GLN A 91 18.17 9.36 -6.77
N LYS A 92 17.04 9.39 -7.50
CA LYS A 92 16.98 9.43 -8.98
C LYS A 92 17.57 8.20 -9.69
N GLU A 93 17.59 7.07 -9.01
CA GLU A 93 18.02 5.77 -9.56
C GLU A 93 16.87 5.04 -10.24
N ALA A 94 15.62 5.33 -9.85
CA ALA A 94 14.40 4.84 -10.46
C ALA A 94 13.38 5.96 -10.70
N ASP A 95 12.45 5.75 -11.64
CA ASP A 95 11.34 6.66 -11.94
C ASP A 95 10.08 6.28 -11.13
N ALA A 96 9.90 4.98 -10.87
CA ALA A 96 8.80 4.45 -10.08
C ALA A 96 9.20 3.16 -9.35
N GLU A 97 8.37 2.76 -8.39
CA GLU A 97 8.51 1.51 -7.65
C GLU A 97 7.14 0.88 -7.42
N LEU A 98 7.07 -0.46 -7.57
CA LEU A 98 5.92 -1.24 -7.15
C LEU A 98 6.18 -1.88 -5.79
N MET A 99 5.20 -1.78 -4.89
CA MET A 99 5.23 -2.43 -3.58
C MET A 99 3.82 -2.81 -3.13
N LEU A 100 3.73 -3.67 -2.12
CA LEU A 100 2.44 -4.03 -1.55
C LEU A 100 1.99 -3.00 -0.51
N ASP A 101 0.72 -2.63 -0.52
CA ASP A 101 0.06 -1.76 0.46
C ASP A 101 -1.02 -2.57 1.18
N LEU A 102 -0.73 -3.04 2.40
CA LEU A 102 -1.63 -3.86 3.23
C LEU A 102 -2.54 -2.99 4.10
N ALA A 103 -1.97 -1.92 4.69
CA ALA A 103 -2.64 -1.00 5.60
C ALA A 103 -2.25 0.47 5.36
N GLY A 104 -1.34 0.72 4.39
CA GLY A 104 -0.82 2.05 4.06
C GLY A 104 0.68 2.10 3.80
N GLU A 105 1.34 0.97 3.62
CA GLU A 105 2.79 0.87 3.49
C GLU A 105 3.33 1.72 2.34
N ALA A 106 2.70 1.67 1.16
CA ALA A 106 3.13 2.46 0.00
C ALA A 106 3.03 3.97 0.28
N ARG A 107 1.96 4.41 0.92
CA ARG A 107 1.74 5.82 1.25
C ARG A 107 2.69 6.31 2.34
N LEU A 108 2.95 5.48 3.36
CA LEU A 108 3.91 5.78 4.42
C LEU A 108 5.34 5.79 3.91
N ALA A 109 5.73 4.82 3.06
CA ALA A 109 7.05 4.80 2.42
C ALA A 109 7.27 6.05 1.58
N ALA A 110 6.28 6.43 0.76
CA ALA A 110 6.32 7.64 -0.04
C ALA A 110 6.50 8.90 0.83
N ALA A 111 5.73 9.03 1.91
CA ALA A 111 5.85 10.15 2.85
C ALA A 111 7.26 10.23 3.47
N ARG A 112 7.86 9.10 3.86
CA ARG A 112 9.20 9.03 4.43
C ARG A 112 10.29 9.38 3.43
N ALA A 113 10.15 8.91 2.18
CA ALA A 113 11.11 9.17 1.11
C ALA A 113 10.93 10.55 0.45
N GLY A 114 9.86 11.29 0.76
CA GLY A 114 9.55 12.57 0.12
C GLY A 114 9.12 12.45 -1.35
N VAL A 115 8.50 11.32 -1.72
CA VAL A 115 8.01 11.02 -3.06
C VAL A 115 6.49 10.84 -3.06
N TRP A 116 5.87 10.72 -4.22
CA TRP A 116 4.45 10.43 -4.34
C TRP A 116 4.20 8.93 -4.19
N GLY A 117 3.08 8.56 -3.56
CA GLY A 117 2.71 7.15 -3.38
C GLY A 117 1.22 6.94 -3.56
N PHE A 118 0.84 5.92 -4.28
CA PHE A 118 -0.53 5.65 -4.64
C PHE A 118 -0.94 4.22 -4.30
N LYS A 119 -2.07 4.09 -3.62
CA LYS A 119 -2.80 2.84 -3.45
C LYS A 119 -4.01 2.86 -4.39
N PRO A 120 -4.06 2.02 -5.43
CA PRO A 120 -5.22 1.98 -6.34
C PRO A 120 -6.49 1.46 -5.64
N SER A 121 -7.63 1.67 -6.27
CA SER A 121 -8.86 0.98 -5.90
C SER A 121 -8.64 -0.52 -5.83
N TYR A 122 -9.27 -1.17 -4.82
CA TYR A 122 -9.18 -2.61 -4.67
C TYR A 122 -9.68 -3.33 -5.93
N GLY A 123 -8.89 -4.27 -6.44
CA GLY A 123 -9.22 -5.03 -7.63
C GLY A 123 -8.92 -4.32 -8.97
N LEU A 124 -8.40 -3.08 -8.97
CA LEU A 124 -8.05 -2.38 -10.22
C LEU A 124 -6.76 -2.94 -10.85
N VAL A 125 -5.78 -3.29 -10.04
CA VAL A 125 -4.50 -3.85 -10.47
C VAL A 125 -4.47 -5.35 -10.09
N PRO A 126 -4.16 -6.26 -11.04
CA PRO A 126 -4.12 -7.68 -10.75
C PRO A 126 -2.99 -8.03 -9.79
N ARG A 127 -3.27 -9.00 -8.91
CA ARG A 127 -2.31 -9.49 -7.91
C ARG A 127 -1.72 -10.87 -8.24
N VAL A 128 -1.96 -11.38 -9.45
CA VAL A 128 -1.40 -12.67 -9.89
C VAL A 128 0.11 -12.66 -9.79
N GLY A 129 0.64 -13.65 -9.09
CA GLY A 129 2.08 -13.79 -8.80
C GLY A 129 2.54 -13.06 -7.55
N ILE A 130 1.85 -12.02 -7.07
CA ILE A 130 2.26 -11.27 -5.88
C ILE A 130 2.09 -12.11 -4.62
N THR A 131 3.14 -12.17 -3.80
CA THR A 131 3.11 -12.83 -2.50
C THR A 131 2.54 -11.88 -1.45
N GLY A 132 1.21 -11.96 -1.25
CA GLY A 132 0.47 -11.12 -0.29
C GLY A 132 0.20 -11.83 1.04
N LEU A 133 -0.43 -11.09 1.94
CA LEU A 133 -0.74 -11.51 3.30
C LEU A 133 -2.20 -11.29 3.69
N ILE A 134 -2.84 -10.23 3.18
CA ILE A 134 -4.21 -9.79 3.53
C ILE A 134 -5.06 -9.62 2.27
N PRO A 135 -5.48 -10.73 1.62
CA PRO A 135 -6.03 -10.71 0.26
C PRO A 135 -7.23 -9.77 0.05
N SER A 136 -8.06 -9.55 1.06
CA SER A 136 -9.28 -8.73 0.92
C SER A 136 -9.06 -7.23 1.07
N MET A 137 -7.84 -6.79 1.46
CA MET A 137 -7.56 -5.38 1.78
C MET A 137 -6.25 -4.87 1.17
N GLU A 138 -5.39 -5.74 0.67
CA GLU A 138 -4.12 -5.36 0.08
C GLU A 138 -4.28 -4.90 -1.39
N ALA A 139 -3.39 -4.02 -1.81
CA ALA A 139 -3.28 -3.57 -3.20
C ALA A 139 -1.81 -3.47 -3.63
N CYS A 140 -1.55 -3.59 -4.93
CA CYS A 140 -0.26 -3.25 -5.49
C CYS A 140 -0.13 -1.73 -5.52
N GLY A 141 0.62 -1.17 -4.59
CA GLY A 141 0.91 0.26 -4.50
C GLY A 141 1.97 0.69 -5.51
N ILE A 142 1.93 1.95 -5.89
CA ILE A 142 2.83 2.56 -6.87
C ILE A 142 3.46 3.81 -6.24
N LEU A 143 4.80 3.86 -6.15
CA LEU A 143 5.52 5.06 -5.82
C LEU A 143 6.06 5.69 -7.11
N GLY A 144 6.10 7.02 -7.17
CA GLY A 144 6.57 7.76 -8.33
C GLY A 144 7.19 9.10 -7.94
N LYS A 145 8.01 9.63 -8.83
CA LYS A 145 8.59 10.96 -8.66
C LYS A 145 7.54 12.06 -8.79
N THR A 146 6.54 11.82 -9.64
CA THR A 146 5.41 12.71 -9.88
C THR A 146 4.12 11.91 -9.97
N PRO A 147 2.94 12.53 -9.78
CA PRO A 147 1.66 11.86 -10.03
C PRO A 147 1.50 11.39 -11.48
N GLY A 148 2.10 12.09 -12.44
CA GLY A 148 2.13 11.68 -13.85
C GLY A 148 2.90 10.38 -14.08
N ASP A 149 3.98 10.12 -13.33
CA ASP A 149 4.69 8.84 -13.38
C ASP A 149 3.82 7.71 -12.83
N ILE A 150 3.10 7.98 -11.73
CA ILE A 150 2.11 7.04 -11.14
C ILE A 150 1.01 6.75 -12.15
N ARG A 151 0.46 7.76 -12.83
CA ARG A 151 -0.56 7.60 -13.88
C ARG A 151 -0.08 6.68 -15.00
N ALA A 152 1.13 6.92 -15.52
CA ALA A 152 1.69 6.12 -16.60
C ALA A 152 1.87 4.65 -16.19
N VAL A 153 2.37 4.41 -14.99
CA VAL A 153 2.50 3.05 -14.44
C VAL A 153 1.13 2.40 -14.27
N LEU A 154 0.17 3.12 -13.68
CA LEU A 154 -1.18 2.59 -13.44
C LEU A 154 -1.89 2.24 -14.76
N GLN A 155 -1.79 3.09 -15.78
CA GLN A 155 -2.31 2.80 -17.13
C GLN A 155 -1.72 1.52 -17.72
N ALA A 156 -0.45 1.26 -17.47
CA ALA A 156 0.22 0.07 -17.98
C ALA A 156 -0.20 -1.21 -17.24
N VAL A 157 -0.49 -1.13 -15.92
CA VAL A 157 -0.72 -2.34 -15.10
C VAL A 157 -2.19 -2.60 -14.78
N ALA A 158 -3.08 -1.59 -14.85
CA ALA A 158 -4.49 -1.74 -14.53
C ALA A 158 -5.24 -2.64 -15.52
N GLY A 159 -6.35 -3.18 -15.05
CA GLY A 159 -7.28 -3.97 -15.87
C GLY A 159 -7.30 -5.46 -15.51
N PRO A 160 -8.27 -6.20 -16.04
CA PRO A 160 -8.54 -7.56 -15.65
C PRO A 160 -7.41 -8.53 -16.02
N ASP A 161 -7.25 -9.55 -15.19
CA ASP A 161 -6.45 -10.77 -15.46
C ASP A 161 -7.33 -11.96 -15.08
N GLU A 162 -7.62 -12.83 -16.03
CA GLU A 162 -8.53 -13.99 -15.84
C GLU A 162 -8.10 -14.94 -14.72
N ARG A 163 -6.84 -14.85 -14.29
CA ARG A 163 -6.29 -15.65 -13.20
C ARG A 163 -6.48 -15.01 -11.82
N ASP A 164 -6.93 -13.74 -11.75
CA ASP A 164 -7.19 -13.03 -10.51
C ASP A 164 -8.68 -12.95 -10.19
N PHE A 165 -9.18 -13.94 -9.48
CA PHE A 165 -10.60 -14.03 -9.07
C PHE A 165 -11.00 -12.96 -8.03
N SER A 166 -10.09 -12.14 -7.56
CA SER A 166 -10.40 -11.02 -6.64
C SER A 166 -10.75 -9.74 -7.36
N GLN A 167 -10.55 -9.68 -8.68
CA GLN A 167 -10.89 -8.51 -9.48
C GLN A 167 -12.40 -8.47 -9.78
N PRO A 168 -13.03 -7.27 -9.73
CA PRO A 168 -14.39 -7.11 -10.21
C PRO A 168 -14.44 -7.27 -11.73
N ASP A 169 -15.57 -7.76 -12.23
CA ASP A 169 -15.84 -7.84 -13.68
C ASP A 169 -16.22 -6.45 -14.22
N GLN A 170 -15.24 -5.54 -14.22
CA GLN A 170 -15.39 -4.16 -14.67
C GLN A 170 -14.19 -3.74 -15.51
N ALA A 171 -14.45 -2.97 -16.56
CA ALA A 171 -13.38 -2.29 -17.29
C ALA A 171 -12.66 -1.30 -16.38
N PRO A 172 -11.32 -1.12 -16.52
CA PRO A 172 -10.60 -0.09 -15.79
C PRO A 172 -11.17 1.29 -16.17
N PRO A 173 -11.13 2.26 -15.23
CA PRO A 173 -11.52 3.63 -15.53
C PRO A 173 -10.63 4.21 -16.63
N ASP A 174 -11.15 5.17 -17.36
CA ASP A 174 -10.33 5.98 -18.25
C ASP A 174 -9.39 6.86 -17.40
N PHE A 175 -8.10 6.70 -17.64
CA PHE A 175 -7.05 7.49 -16.98
C PHE A 175 -6.67 8.75 -17.75
N SER A 176 -7.37 9.07 -18.87
CA SER A 176 -7.22 10.37 -19.51
C SER A 176 -7.54 11.49 -18.52
N THR A 177 -6.89 12.62 -18.69
CA THR A 177 -7.01 13.73 -17.73
C THR A 177 -8.42 14.32 -17.78
N ASP A 178 -9.22 14.03 -16.77
CA ASP A 178 -10.35 14.88 -16.43
C ASP A 178 -9.77 16.23 -15.96
N GLY A 179 -10.07 17.29 -16.66
CA GLY A 179 -9.67 18.65 -16.26
C GLY A 179 -10.39 19.02 -14.96
N ALA A 180 -9.91 18.49 -13.84
CA ALA A 180 -10.47 18.80 -12.53
C ALA A 180 -10.12 20.26 -12.18
N GLU A 181 -11.12 21.13 -12.26
CA GLU A 181 -11.02 22.52 -11.82
C GLU A 181 -11.10 22.55 -10.27
N PRO A 182 -10.06 22.99 -9.55
CA PRO A 182 -10.03 22.98 -8.09
C PRO A 182 -11.25 23.62 -7.45
N GLU A 183 -11.77 24.70 -8.05
CA GLU A 183 -12.92 25.46 -7.54
C GLU A 183 -14.22 24.64 -7.57
N LYS A 184 -14.26 23.57 -8.34
CA LYS A 184 -15.41 22.66 -8.41
C LYS A 184 -15.26 21.47 -7.47
N ILE A 185 -14.05 21.24 -6.92
CA ILE A 185 -13.75 20.10 -6.06
C ILE A 185 -13.99 20.43 -4.60
N THR A 186 -14.73 19.58 -3.93
CA THR A 186 -14.95 19.64 -2.47
C THR A 186 -14.08 18.57 -1.79
N LEU A 187 -13.15 19.03 -0.94
CA LEU A 187 -12.32 18.19 -0.08
C LEU A 187 -13.02 18.02 1.27
N GLY A 188 -13.28 16.78 1.67
CA GLY A 188 -13.87 16.43 2.96
C GLY A 188 -12.80 16.15 4.01
N ILE A 189 -12.87 16.83 5.16
CA ILE A 189 -12.05 16.52 6.34
C ILE A 189 -12.92 15.74 7.32
N ILE A 190 -12.45 14.60 7.77
CA ILE A 190 -13.16 13.82 8.79
C ILE A 190 -12.80 14.36 10.17
N ASP A 191 -13.80 14.87 10.89
CA ASP A 191 -13.62 15.52 12.20
C ASP A 191 -13.00 14.58 13.23
N GLU A 192 -13.46 13.34 13.27
CA GLU A 192 -12.95 12.30 14.16
C GLU A 192 -11.47 11.97 13.89
N ALA A 193 -11.04 12.02 12.63
CA ALA A 193 -9.63 11.82 12.25
C ALA A 193 -8.77 13.01 12.67
N ALA A 194 -9.25 14.24 12.43
CA ALA A 194 -8.55 15.47 12.78
C ALA A 194 -8.40 15.60 14.32
N ASN A 195 -9.46 15.28 15.07
CA ASN A 195 -9.46 15.35 16.53
C ASN A 195 -8.59 14.25 17.19
N ALA A 196 -8.36 13.13 16.52
CA ALA A 196 -7.47 12.06 17.00
C ALA A 196 -5.98 12.41 16.88
N LEU A 197 -5.61 13.47 16.14
CA LEU A 197 -4.23 13.91 16.01
C LEU A 197 -3.67 14.50 17.31
N PRO A 198 -2.38 14.29 17.64
CA PRO A 198 -1.67 15.08 18.63
C PRO A 198 -1.76 16.58 18.31
N ALA A 199 -1.72 17.45 19.31
CA ALA A 199 -1.91 18.90 19.12
C ALA A 199 -1.00 19.49 18.04
N LYS A 200 0.30 19.15 18.05
CA LYS A 200 1.28 19.63 17.06
C LYS A 200 0.91 19.21 15.62
N ASP A 201 0.47 17.97 15.44
CA ASP A 201 0.13 17.43 14.13
C ASP A 201 -1.21 18.00 13.65
N ARG A 202 -2.13 18.31 14.57
CA ARG A 202 -3.41 18.98 14.28
C ARG A 202 -3.20 20.38 13.74
N ASP A 203 -2.30 21.16 14.34
CA ASP A 203 -1.95 22.50 13.86
C ASP A 203 -1.28 22.44 12.49
N ALA A 204 -0.35 21.49 12.28
CA ALA A 204 0.26 21.26 10.99
C ALA A 204 -0.78 20.86 9.92
N PHE A 205 -1.70 19.97 10.26
CA PHE A 205 -2.78 19.54 9.36
C PHE A 205 -3.72 20.70 9.00
N LYS A 206 -4.07 21.54 9.96
CA LYS A 206 -4.88 22.75 9.73
C LYS A 206 -4.19 23.71 8.76
N ASN A 207 -2.89 23.92 8.91
CA ASN A 207 -2.12 24.77 8.01
C ASN A 207 -2.14 24.23 6.57
N GLU A 208 -2.00 22.89 6.39
CA GLU A 208 -2.12 22.27 5.06
C GLU A 208 -3.51 22.47 4.46
N MET A 209 -4.58 22.41 5.27
CA MET A 209 -5.94 22.67 4.79
C MET A 209 -6.13 24.13 4.35
N ASP A 210 -5.50 25.07 5.02
CA ASP A 210 -5.54 26.47 4.62
C ASP A 210 -4.76 26.74 3.32
N GLU A 211 -3.66 26.02 3.07
CA GLU A 211 -2.97 26.04 1.77
C GLU A 211 -3.85 25.45 0.64
N LEU A 212 -4.56 24.36 0.89
CA LEU A 212 -5.47 23.78 -0.11
C LEU A 212 -6.65 24.76 -0.43
N LYS A 213 -7.15 25.51 0.56
CA LYS A 213 -8.15 26.57 0.31
C LYS A 213 -7.58 27.70 -0.55
N LYS A 214 -6.33 28.13 -0.28
CA LYS A 214 -5.63 29.15 -1.09
C LYS A 214 -5.40 28.65 -2.54
N ALA A 215 -5.21 27.34 -2.71
CA ALA A 215 -5.10 26.67 -4.01
C ALA A 215 -6.44 26.56 -4.75
N GLY A 216 -7.54 27.10 -4.21
CA GLY A 216 -8.86 27.18 -4.83
C GLY A 216 -9.83 26.06 -4.44
N PHE A 217 -9.41 25.09 -3.63
CA PHE A 217 -10.30 23.99 -3.23
C PHE A 217 -11.35 24.40 -2.21
N ARG A 218 -12.56 23.87 -2.35
CA ARG A 218 -13.57 23.95 -1.29
C ARG A 218 -13.28 22.89 -0.22
N VAL A 219 -13.18 23.32 1.03
CA VAL A 219 -12.89 22.42 2.17
C VAL A 219 -14.11 22.37 3.08
N LYS A 220 -14.59 21.16 3.40
CA LYS A 220 -15.75 20.89 4.23
C LYS A 220 -15.40 19.88 5.33
N THR A 221 -15.79 20.16 6.58
CA THR A 221 -15.70 19.18 7.66
C THR A 221 -16.90 18.25 7.61
N LEU A 222 -16.65 16.95 7.74
CA LEU A 222 -17.61 15.87 7.70
C LEU A 222 -17.47 15.00 8.94
N SER A 223 -18.55 14.35 9.35
CA SER A 223 -18.52 13.38 10.45
C SER A 223 -18.56 11.95 9.93
N TRP A 224 -17.65 11.14 10.46
CA TRP A 224 -17.62 9.68 10.28
C TRP A 224 -17.46 9.01 11.65
N PRO A 225 -18.56 8.86 12.43
CA PRO A 225 -18.51 8.41 13.83
C PRO A 225 -17.76 7.10 14.06
N ASP A 226 -17.83 6.20 13.10
CA ASP A 226 -17.17 4.90 13.17
C ASP A 226 -15.72 4.88 12.64
N TYR A 227 -15.16 6.04 12.27
CA TYR A 227 -13.80 6.16 11.70
C TYR A 227 -12.73 5.43 12.54
N LEU A 228 -12.76 5.63 13.86
CA LEU A 228 -11.79 5.04 14.77
C LEU A 228 -11.85 3.50 14.84
N LEU A 229 -12.93 2.89 14.38
CA LEU A 229 -13.06 1.44 14.28
C LEU A 229 -12.26 0.87 13.10
N CYS A 230 -11.92 1.67 12.09
CA CYS A 230 -11.19 1.20 10.90
C CYS A 230 -9.92 0.42 11.28
N LEU A 231 -9.11 0.97 12.17
CA LEU A 231 -7.86 0.33 12.56
C LEU A 231 -8.06 -1.02 13.28
N THR A 232 -9.05 -1.08 14.18
CA THR A 232 -9.39 -2.30 14.92
C THR A 232 -9.96 -3.36 13.99
N VAL A 233 -10.86 -2.98 13.10
CA VAL A 233 -11.46 -3.86 12.10
C VAL A 233 -10.39 -4.43 11.16
N HIS A 234 -9.50 -3.57 10.65
CA HIS A 234 -8.37 -4.00 9.84
C HIS A 234 -7.50 -5.02 10.57
N ARG A 235 -7.16 -4.74 11.84
CA ARG A 235 -6.31 -5.61 12.65
C ARG A 235 -6.95 -6.99 12.87
N ILE A 236 -8.25 -7.07 13.13
CA ILE A 236 -8.95 -8.34 13.35
C ILE A 236 -9.04 -9.14 12.05
N ILE A 237 -9.62 -8.55 11.00
CA ILE A 237 -9.81 -9.23 9.70
C ILE A 237 -8.46 -9.61 9.09
N GLY A 238 -7.53 -8.67 9.03
CA GLY A 238 -6.23 -8.89 8.44
C GLY A 238 -5.43 -9.97 9.16
N SER A 239 -5.50 -10.06 10.51
CA SER A 239 -4.80 -11.12 11.23
C SER A 239 -5.38 -12.52 10.94
N VAL A 240 -6.69 -12.64 10.78
CA VAL A 240 -7.35 -13.91 10.39
C VAL A 240 -6.93 -14.32 8.99
N GLU A 241 -6.99 -13.39 8.04
CA GLU A 241 -6.56 -13.65 6.67
C GLU A 241 -5.08 -13.99 6.59
N ALA A 242 -4.22 -13.24 7.28
CA ALA A 242 -2.79 -13.51 7.35
C ALA A 242 -2.50 -14.90 7.93
N SER A 243 -3.18 -15.29 9.01
CA SER A 243 -3.05 -16.62 9.62
C SER A 243 -3.41 -17.73 8.64
N SER A 244 -4.50 -17.55 7.89
CA SER A 244 -4.95 -18.49 6.86
C SER A 244 -3.95 -18.53 5.67
N CYS A 245 -3.57 -17.37 5.13
CA CYS A 245 -2.63 -17.28 4.01
C CYS A 245 -1.26 -17.88 4.33
N ALA A 246 -0.72 -17.59 5.51
CA ALA A 246 0.57 -18.12 5.94
C ALA A 246 0.54 -19.64 6.24
N GLY A 247 -0.64 -20.26 6.29
CA GLY A 247 -0.79 -21.72 6.41
C GLY A 247 -0.10 -22.50 5.28
N ARG A 248 0.07 -21.90 4.10
CA ARG A 248 0.75 -22.51 2.95
C ARG A 248 2.25 -22.70 3.14
N TYR A 249 2.88 -21.95 4.06
CA TYR A 249 4.31 -22.04 4.35
C TYR A 249 4.55 -23.16 5.39
N ASP A 250 4.37 -24.38 4.95
CA ASP A 250 4.33 -25.60 5.75
C ASP A 250 5.60 -26.45 5.64
N SER A 251 6.60 -25.97 4.90
CA SER A 251 7.84 -26.70 4.58
C SER A 251 7.66 -27.97 3.74
N VAL A 252 6.48 -28.18 3.18
CA VAL A 252 6.18 -29.26 2.24
C VAL A 252 6.08 -28.71 0.83
N ARG A 253 5.22 -27.71 0.62
CA ARG A 253 5.05 -27.01 -0.67
C ARG A 253 5.98 -25.83 -0.78
N TYR A 254 6.13 -25.07 0.30
CA TYR A 254 6.94 -23.85 0.34
C TYR A 254 7.78 -23.79 1.62
N GLY A 255 8.99 -23.26 1.48
CA GLY A 255 9.91 -22.98 2.58
C GLY A 255 10.85 -24.13 2.92
N LYS A 256 11.81 -23.80 3.78
CA LYS A 256 12.80 -24.77 4.26
C LYS A 256 12.22 -25.64 5.37
N ARG A 257 12.53 -26.93 5.30
CA ARG A 257 12.20 -27.90 6.35
C ARG A 257 13.23 -27.83 7.46
N ALA A 258 12.78 -27.72 8.71
CA ALA A 258 13.66 -27.83 9.88
C ALA A 258 14.23 -29.26 9.96
N PRO A 259 15.54 -29.42 10.22
CA PRO A 259 16.16 -30.73 10.37
C PRO A 259 15.78 -31.39 11.72
N GLY A 260 15.80 -32.72 11.76
CA GLY A 260 15.71 -33.48 13.03
C GLY A 260 14.30 -33.67 13.60
N ALA A 261 13.25 -33.25 12.90
CA ALA A 261 11.88 -33.49 13.34
C ALA A 261 11.52 -34.97 13.34
N LYS A 262 10.91 -35.46 14.42
CA LYS A 262 10.57 -36.89 14.63
C LYS A 262 9.24 -37.28 13.98
N ASN A 263 8.37 -36.31 13.75
CA ASN A 263 7.04 -36.53 13.16
C ASN A 263 6.56 -35.27 12.43
N TRP A 264 5.41 -35.39 11.75
CA TRP A 264 4.83 -34.30 10.97
C TRP A 264 4.54 -33.03 11.79
N ASN A 265 3.94 -33.18 12.95
CA ASN A 265 3.58 -32.03 13.78
C ASN A 265 4.83 -31.28 14.26
N GLU A 266 5.85 -32.02 14.70
CA GLU A 266 7.11 -31.43 15.13
C GLU A 266 7.81 -30.71 13.96
N MET A 267 7.84 -31.33 12.79
CA MET A 267 8.41 -30.73 11.57
C MET A 267 7.69 -29.42 11.23
N TYR A 268 6.35 -29.41 11.25
CA TYR A 268 5.55 -28.22 10.96
C TYR A 268 5.80 -27.10 11.97
N LEU A 269 5.78 -27.42 13.27
CA LEU A 269 6.01 -26.44 14.34
C LEU A 269 7.43 -25.87 14.31
N GLN A 270 8.45 -26.69 14.14
CA GLN A 270 9.85 -26.27 14.09
C GLN A 270 10.11 -25.40 12.84
N SER A 271 9.64 -25.83 11.66
CA SER A 271 9.84 -25.11 10.40
C SER A 271 9.20 -23.72 10.47
N ARG A 272 7.95 -23.64 10.89
CA ARG A 272 7.24 -22.34 11.03
C ARG A 272 7.83 -21.49 12.15
N GLY A 273 8.22 -22.11 13.25
CA GLY A 273 8.88 -21.46 14.37
C GLY A 273 10.20 -20.79 13.98
N ALA A 274 10.98 -21.42 13.11
CA ALA A 274 12.24 -20.87 12.60
C ALA A 274 12.05 -19.83 11.48
N SER A 275 10.92 -19.87 10.75
CA SER A 275 10.73 -19.12 9.51
C SER A 275 10.21 -17.70 9.68
N PHE A 276 9.35 -17.45 10.66
CA PHE A 276 8.69 -16.16 10.81
C PHE A 276 9.33 -15.30 11.91
N GLY A 277 9.40 -13.99 11.66
CA GLY A 277 9.80 -13.00 12.66
C GLY A 277 8.75 -12.81 13.75
N THR A 278 9.15 -12.18 14.86
CA THR A 278 8.31 -12.05 16.07
C THR A 278 7.01 -11.29 15.82
N LEU A 279 7.05 -10.18 15.09
CA LEU A 279 5.85 -9.40 14.80
C LEU A 279 4.85 -10.20 13.96
N LEU A 280 5.34 -10.86 12.91
CA LEU A 280 4.48 -11.69 12.06
C LEU A 280 3.91 -12.87 12.86
N LYS A 281 4.71 -13.60 13.63
CA LYS A 281 4.21 -14.67 14.53
C LYS A 281 3.09 -14.18 15.44
N SER A 282 3.28 -13.03 16.08
CA SER A 282 2.27 -12.43 16.96
C SER A 282 0.97 -12.15 16.19
N TYR A 283 1.09 -11.67 14.94
CA TYR A 283 -0.06 -11.40 14.08
C TYR A 283 -0.79 -12.67 13.65
N LEU A 284 -0.04 -13.73 13.27
CA LEU A 284 -0.61 -15.02 12.90
C LEU A 284 -1.31 -15.70 14.08
N ILE A 285 -0.72 -15.63 15.29
CA ILE A 285 -1.32 -16.17 16.53
C ILE A 285 -2.59 -15.40 16.87
N GLN A 286 -2.58 -14.07 16.75
CA GLN A 286 -3.78 -13.25 16.95
C GLN A 286 -4.90 -13.66 15.96
N GLY A 287 -4.56 -13.92 14.69
CA GLY A 287 -5.52 -14.38 13.69
C GLY A 287 -6.11 -15.74 14.03
N ALA A 288 -5.27 -16.69 14.43
CA ALA A 288 -5.72 -18.00 14.90
C ALA A 288 -6.64 -17.88 16.12
N PHE A 289 -6.32 -17.01 17.09
CA PHE A 289 -7.17 -16.74 18.23
C PHE A 289 -8.56 -16.24 17.84
N PHE A 290 -8.66 -15.28 16.91
CA PHE A 290 -9.96 -14.81 16.41
C PHE A 290 -10.68 -15.87 15.60
N GLN A 291 -9.97 -16.69 14.85
CA GLN A 291 -10.58 -17.74 14.03
C GLN A 291 -11.15 -18.89 14.86
N PHE A 292 -10.47 -19.31 15.93
CA PHE A 292 -10.82 -20.53 16.67
C PHE A 292 -11.44 -20.26 18.04
N GLU A 293 -11.03 -19.21 18.74
CA GLU A 293 -11.46 -18.92 20.10
C GLU A 293 -12.46 -17.76 20.20
N ARG A 294 -12.42 -16.83 19.28
CA ARG A 294 -13.24 -15.59 19.28
C ARG A 294 -13.87 -15.29 17.91
N TYR A 295 -14.42 -16.31 17.27
CA TYR A 295 -14.97 -16.17 15.92
C TYR A 295 -16.05 -15.08 15.81
N ALA A 296 -16.89 -14.89 16.83
CA ALA A 296 -17.87 -13.80 16.86
C ALA A 296 -17.24 -12.41 16.74
N ALA A 297 -16.01 -12.21 17.22
CA ALA A 297 -15.31 -10.93 17.04
C ALA A 297 -14.90 -10.71 15.57
N TYR A 298 -14.47 -11.77 14.88
CA TYR A 298 -14.19 -11.72 13.46
C TYR A 298 -15.45 -11.44 12.62
N GLU A 299 -16.56 -12.16 12.88
CA GLU A 299 -17.84 -11.89 12.21
C GLU A 299 -18.32 -10.46 12.42
N ASN A 300 -18.23 -9.94 13.65
CA ASN A 300 -18.60 -8.57 13.97
C ASN A 300 -17.68 -7.56 13.23
N ALA A 301 -16.37 -7.83 13.15
CA ALA A 301 -15.44 -7.00 12.37
C ALA A 301 -15.84 -6.97 10.88
N CYS A 302 -16.25 -8.10 10.29
CA CYS A 302 -16.74 -8.16 8.91
C CYS A 302 -18.02 -7.34 8.72
N ARG A 303 -18.98 -7.42 9.68
CA ARG A 303 -20.21 -6.61 9.64
C ARG A 303 -19.92 -5.11 9.78
N ILE A 304 -18.99 -4.74 10.67
CA ILE A 304 -18.55 -3.35 10.82
C ILE A 304 -17.85 -2.88 9.56
N ARG A 305 -16.98 -3.69 8.93
CA ARG A 305 -16.38 -3.36 7.65
C ARG A 305 -17.42 -3.02 6.59
N ALA A 306 -18.47 -3.84 6.45
CA ALA A 306 -19.55 -3.57 5.51
C ALA A 306 -20.26 -2.24 5.80
N ARG A 307 -20.41 -1.84 7.07
CA ARG A 307 -20.94 -0.54 7.45
C ARG A 307 -20.00 0.60 7.10
N LEU A 308 -18.68 0.44 7.37
CA LEU A 308 -17.66 1.44 7.01
C LEU A 308 -17.61 1.70 5.50
N VAL A 309 -17.80 0.67 4.67
CA VAL A 309 -17.92 0.81 3.20
C VAL A 309 -19.15 1.66 2.85
N LYS A 310 -20.31 1.38 3.43
CA LYS A 310 -21.53 2.19 3.22
C LYS A 310 -21.38 3.64 3.72
N ASP A 311 -20.65 3.84 4.80
CA ASP A 311 -20.34 5.20 5.27
C ASP A 311 -19.46 5.95 4.26
N ALA A 312 -18.48 5.29 3.65
CA ALA A 312 -17.67 5.88 2.57
C ALA A 312 -18.56 6.27 1.36
N GLU A 313 -19.50 5.41 0.95
CA GLU A 313 -20.49 5.72 -0.09
C GLU A 313 -21.35 6.95 0.29
N ARG A 314 -21.80 7.05 1.55
CA ARG A 314 -22.54 8.21 2.04
C ARG A 314 -21.67 9.48 2.04
N LEU A 315 -20.41 9.40 2.38
CA LEU A 315 -19.48 10.53 2.33
C LEU A 315 -19.23 11.01 0.90
N ALA A 316 -19.27 10.09 -0.09
CA ALA A 316 -19.15 10.42 -1.52
C ALA A 316 -20.26 11.35 -2.03
N THR A 317 -21.40 11.43 -1.35
CA THR A 317 -22.46 12.39 -1.67
C THR A 317 -22.19 13.80 -1.13
N GLN A 318 -21.16 13.97 -0.31
CA GLN A 318 -20.90 15.21 0.43
C GLN A 318 -19.56 15.87 0.09
N ALA A 319 -18.62 15.09 -0.46
CA ALA A 319 -17.31 15.55 -0.92
C ALA A 319 -16.86 14.73 -2.11
N ASP A 320 -15.95 15.27 -2.91
CA ASP A 320 -15.36 14.58 -4.06
C ASP A 320 -14.17 13.70 -3.66
N VAL A 321 -13.41 14.14 -2.66
CA VAL A 321 -12.22 13.47 -2.12
C VAL A 321 -12.15 13.75 -0.62
N LEU A 322 -11.73 12.75 0.16
CA LEU A 322 -11.43 12.92 1.58
C LEU A 322 -9.94 13.21 1.75
N VAL A 323 -9.60 14.02 2.77
CA VAL A 323 -8.22 14.37 3.10
C VAL A 323 -7.89 13.90 4.51
N PHE A 324 -6.78 13.16 4.63
CA PHE A 324 -6.25 12.71 5.91
C PHE A 324 -4.76 13.02 6.00
N PRO A 325 -4.18 13.08 7.20
CA PRO A 325 -2.73 12.97 7.35
C PRO A 325 -2.28 11.54 6.95
N VAL A 326 -1.03 11.39 6.53
CA VAL A 326 -0.46 10.05 6.27
C VAL A 326 0.18 9.49 7.54
N GLN A 327 0.97 10.30 8.22
CA GLN A 327 1.78 9.88 9.36
C GLN A 327 1.15 10.33 10.67
N ASN A 328 1.44 9.56 11.72
CA ASN A 328 1.31 9.98 13.11
C ASN A 328 2.73 10.14 13.68
N ALA A 329 3.11 11.35 14.05
CA ALA A 329 4.45 11.66 14.58
C ALA A 329 4.80 10.88 15.86
N ALA A 330 3.82 10.29 16.55
CA ALA A 330 4.03 9.44 17.72
C ALA A 330 4.33 7.97 17.37
N ALA A 331 4.28 7.58 16.08
CA ALA A 331 4.53 6.21 15.67
C ALA A 331 6.04 5.92 15.56
N SER A 332 6.49 4.79 16.13
CA SER A 332 7.88 4.33 16.02
C SER A 332 8.19 3.82 14.62
N ASP A 333 9.37 4.14 14.10
CA ASP A 333 9.87 3.60 12.83
C ASP A 333 10.26 2.11 12.95
N VAL A 334 10.61 1.67 14.16
CA VAL A 334 10.93 0.27 14.47
C VAL A 334 9.93 -0.22 15.51
N PRO A 335 8.76 -0.73 15.12
CA PRO A 335 7.76 -1.23 16.07
C PRO A 335 8.24 -2.53 16.73
N GLU A 336 8.10 -2.60 18.05
CA GLU A 336 8.41 -3.81 18.83
C GLU A 336 7.18 -4.69 19.02
N THR A 337 5.99 -4.09 19.01
CA THR A 337 4.71 -4.78 19.19
C THR A 337 3.76 -4.54 18.02
N LEU A 338 2.73 -5.39 17.90
CA LEU A 338 1.64 -5.17 16.95
C LEU A 338 0.90 -3.84 17.20
N ALA A 339 0.78 -3.44 18.45
CA ALA A 339 0.14 -2.18 18.80
C ALA A 339 0.94 -0.99 18.26
N ASP A 340 2.27 -1.03 18.38
CA ASP A 340 3.14 0.02 17.87
C ASP A 340 3.15 0.05 16.33
N LEU A 341 3.17 -1.13 15.71
CA LEU A 341 3.05 -1.24 14.26
C LEU A 341 1.74 -0.61 13.76
N TYR A 342 0.61 -0.95 14.37
CA TYR A 342 -0.69 -0.45 13.95
C TYR A 342 -0.87 1.06 14.18
N LYS A 343 -0.15 1.66 15.14
CA LYS A 343 -0.12 3.13 15.29
C LYS A 343 0.36 3.84 14.02
N GLN A 344 1.25 3.23 13.24
CA GLN A 344 1.72 3.80 11.97
C GLN A 344 0.57 3.94 10.95
N PHE A 345 -0.41 3.04 10.99
CA PHE A 345 -1.52 2.94 10.03
C PHE A 345 -2.81 3.63 10.50
N ALA A 346 -2.76 4.40 11.59
CA ALA A 346 -3.94 5.02 12.20
C ALA A 346 -4.79 5.82 11.19
N HIS A 347 -4.15 6.46 10.23
CA HIS A 347 -4.80 7.31 9.24
C HIS A 347 -4.83 6.72 7.82
N THR A 348 -4.18 5.58 7.58
CA THR A 348 -4.10 4.99 6.24
C THR A 348 -4.96 3.74 6.05
N ALA A 349 -5.17 2.94 7.11
CA ALA A 349 -5.89 1.67 7.05
C ALA A 349 -7.34 1.80 6.54
N GLN A 350 -7.99 2.96 6.72
CA GLN A 350 -9.36 3.19 6.26
C GLN A 350 -9.50 3.01 4.73
N ALA A 351 -8.49 3.39 3.93
CA ALA A 351 -8.52 3.21 2.49
C ALA A 351 -8.38 1.73 2.06
N ASN A 352 -7.71 0.90 2.88
CA ASN A 352 -7.63 -0.55 2.65
C ASN A 352 -8.95 -1.23 3.06
N ILE A 353 -9.55 -0.85 4.19
CA ILE A 353 -10.84 -1.34 4.67
C ILE A 353 -11.95 -1.10 3.64
N THR A 354 -11.99 0.10 3.07
CA THR A 354 -13.04 0.53 2.14
C THR A 354 -12.74 0.17 0.68
N GLY A 355 -11.49 -0.22 0.38
CA GLY A 355 -11.06 -0.47 -1.00
C GLY A 355 -10.81 0.81 -1.82
N CYS A 356 -10.96 1.99 -1.25
CA CYS A 356 -10.85 3.28 -1.93
C CYS A 356 -9.42 3.59 -2.41
N PRO A 357 -9.22 4.29 -3.54
CA PRO A 357 -7.92 4.74 -3.98
C PRO A 357 -7.40 5.86 -3.07
N ALA A 358 -6.09 5.90 -2.85
CA ALA A 358 -5.47 6.92 -1.99
C ALA A 358 -4.10 7.34 -2.51
N LEU A 359 -3.87 8.66 -2.65
CA LEU A 359 -2.63 9.26 -3.10
C LEU A 359 -1.95 9.99 -1.95
N CYS A 360 -0.75 9.59 -1.61
CA CYS A 360 0.13 10.34 -0.71
C CYS A 360 0.70 11.56 -1.43
N VAL A 361 0.49 12.71 -0.83
CA VAL A 361 1.07 13.99 -1.20
C VAL A 361 2.26 14.23 -0.29
N PRO A 362 3.51 14.19 -0.80
CA PRO A 362 4.69 14.31 0.04
C PRO A 362 4.77 15.68 0.72
N PRO A 363 5.41 15.80 1.91
CA PRO A 363 5.56 17.07 2.59
C PRO A 363 6.39 18.06 1.73
N LEU A 364 6.01 19.34 1.77
CA LEU A 364 6.68 20.40 1.02
C LEU A 364 7.89 20.99 1.74
N ALA A 365 7.89 20.91 3.07
CA ALA A 365 8.95 21.44 3.93
C ALA A 365 9.07 20.58 5.18
N THR A 366 10.21 20.70 5.88
CA THR A 366 10.57 19.89 7.06
C THR A 366 9.56 19.96 8.22
N ASN A 367 8.72 20.98 8.29
CA ASN A 367 7.73 21.18 9.35
C ASN A 367 6.28 20.91 8.90
N ARG A 368 6.09 20.28 7.73
CA ARG A 368 4.77 19.97 7.18
C ARG A 368 4.47 18.48 7.31
N ILE A 369 3.18 18.17 7.38
CA ILE A 369 2.70 16.79 7.43
C ILE A 369 2.37 16.31 6.01
N ALA A 370 2.73 15.06 5.69
CA ALA A 370 2.28 14.46 4.45
C ALA A 370 0.77 14.23 4.50
N LEU A 371 0.09 14.59 3.42
CA LEU A 371 -1.34 14.38 3.27
C LEU A 371 -1.62 13.16 2.41
N GLN A 372 -2.80 12.57 2.55
CA GLN A 372 -3.35 11.67 1.56
C GLN A 372 -4.70 12.18 1.06
N LEU A 373 -4.87 12.14 -0.25
CA LEU A 373 -6.13 12.33 -0.94
C LEU A 373 -6.77 10.96 -1.14
N VAL A 374 -7.93 10.73 -0.55
CA VAL A 374 -8.64 9.45 -0.62
C VAL A 374 -9.88 9.66 -1.48
N GLY A 375 -9.88 9.07 -2.67
CA GLY A 375 -11.04 9.03 -3.55
C GLY A 375 -12.09 8.04 -3.04
N PHE A 376 -13.21 7.98 -3.73
CA PHE A 376 -14.17 6.91 -3.56
C PHE A 376 -13.88 5.78 -4.56
N GLN A 377 -14.54 4.65 -4.43
CA GLN A 377 -14.27 3.49 -5.28
C GLN A 377 -14.26 3.86 -6.77
N ASN A 378 -13.23 3.45 -7.49
CA ASN A 378 -12.97 3.75 -8.90
C ASN A 378 -12.70 5.23 -9.25
N ALA A 379 -12.45 6.09 -8.25
CA ALA A 379 -12.06 7.48 -8.48
C ALA A 379 -10.54 7.67 -8.68
N ASP A 380 -9.82 6.64 -9.11
CA ASP A 380 -8.36 6.63 -9.25
C ASP A 380 -7.85 7.75 -10.15
N ALA A 381 -8.43 7.91 -11.33
CA ALA A 381 -8.05 8.97 -12.28
C ALA A 381 -8.22 10.36 -11.66
N ARG A 382 -9.33 10.62 -10.98
CA ARG A 382 -9.61 11.90 -10.30
C ARG A 382 -8.56 12.20 -9.23
N VAL A 383 -8.25 11.23 -8.38
CA VAL A 383 -7.27 11.41 -7.28
C VAL A 383 -5.88 11.75 -7.84
N ILE A 384 -5.46 11.07 -8.92
CA ILE A 384 -4.17 11.33 -9.58
C ILE A 384 -4.19 12.71 -10.24
N THR A 385 -5.27 13.09 -10.94
CA THR A 385 -5.40 14.44 -11.56
C THR A 385 -5.29 15.56 -10.52
N LEU A 386 -5.88 15.39 -9.34
CA LEU A 386 -5.72 16.35 -8.25
C LEU A 386 -4.26 16.41 -7.77
N GLY A 387 -3.59 15.27 -7.71
CA GLY A 387 -2.15 15.22 -7.42
C GLY A 387 -1.32 15.98 -8.45
N GLU A 388 -1.59 15.82 -9.74
CA GLU A 388 -0.90 16.54 -10.84
C GLU A 388 -1.12 18.05 -10.74
N HIS A 389 -2.35 18.47 -10.41
CA HIS A 389 -2.64 19.89 -10.19
C HIS A 389 -1.80 20.44 -9.02
N LEU A 390 -1.76 19.75 -7.88
CA LEU A 390 -0.96 20.14 -6.73
C LEU A 390 0.54 20.15 -7.03
N ASP A 391 1.06 19.20 -7.81
CA ASP A 391 2.47 19.15 -8.22
C ASP A 391 2.82 20.33 -9.15
N GLY A 392 1.90 20.69 -10.06
CA GLY A 392 2.05 21.85 -10.95
C GLY A 392 2.12 23.17 -10.20
N GLN A 393 1.24 23.39 -9.22
CA GLN A 393 1.27 24.61 -8.38
C GLN A 393 2.56 24.74 -7.58
N ARG A 394 3.12 23.64 -7.09
CA ARG A 394 4.40 23.60 -6.37
C ARG A 394 5.57 24.06 -7.21
N LYS A 395 5.58 23.70 -8.50
CA LYS A 395 6.65 24.04 -9.44
C LYS A 395 6.55 25.47 -9.99
N GLY A 396 5.33 26.03 -10.03
CA GLY A 396 5.07 27.40 -10.51
C GLY A 396 5.19 28.50 -9.45
N GLY A 397 5.29 28.14 -8.16
CA GLY A 397 5.41 29.06 -7.04
C GLY A 397 6.84 29.33 -6.54
N ASN A 398 7.87 28.85 -7.25
CA ASN A 398 9.29 29.10 -6.99
C ASN A 398 9.86 30.16 -7.91
#